data_5612056df674fc8e4074473afa161ceb
#
_entry.id   5612056df674fc8e4074473afa161ceb
#
_cell.length_a   1.000
_cell.length_b   1.000
_cell.length_c   1.000
_cell.angle_alpha   90.00
_cell.angle_beta   90.00
_cell.angle_gamma   90.00
#
_symmetry.space_group_name_H-M   'P 1'
#
loop_
_entity.id
_entity.type
_entity.pdbx_description
1 polymer ?
#
loop_
_entity_poly.entity_id
_entity_poly.type
_entity_poly.pdbx_seq_one_letter_code
_entity_poly.pdbx_strand_id
1 'polypeptide(L)'
;FKDDKILLVQENDGLWSLPGGWIDVLETIHSNTIKEVREEAGLNVKPTFIIAIHEQHKRNFPPFAHPVLKTFVMCEPLSGEFQPNSETVQSAYFALSELPPMNEEKNTPAQVELCFQAHHSSHWTTQFD
;
A
#
# COMPACT_ATOMS: atom_id res chain seq x y z
N PHE A 1 6.43 5.92 4.22
CA PHE A 1 7.07 7.12 3.66
C PHE A 1 8.47 7.29 4.20
N LYS A 2 9.38 7.77 3.35
CA LYS A 2 10.73 8.16 3.72
C LYS A 2 11.16 9.30 2.80
N ASP A 3 11.69 10.39 3.40
CA ASP A 3 12.12 11.57 2.65
C ASP A 3 11.05 12.10 1.68
N ASP A 4 9.82 12.15 2.15
CA ASP A 4 8.65 12.59 1.37
C ASP A 4 8.37 11.77 0.11
N LYS A 5 8.76 10.50 0.13
CA LYS A 5 8.50 9.54 -0.94
C LYS A 5 7.78 8.32 -0.38
N ILE A 6 6.93 7.73 -1.21
CA ILE A 6 6.16 6.54 -0.84
C ILE A 6 6.86 5.27 -1.30
N LEU A 7 6.83 4.23 -0.48
CA LEU A 7 7.34 2.91 -0.87
C LEU A 7 6.36 2.19 -1.76
N LEU A 8 6.83 1.74 -2.90
CA LEU A 8 6.11 0.84 -3.79
C LEU A 8 6.93 -0.41 -4.03
N VAL A 9 6.25 -1.49 -4.41
CA VAL A 9 6.86 -2.76 -4.80
C VAL A 9 6.49 -3.07 -6.24
N GLN A 10 7.39 -3.73 -6.97
CA GLN A 10 7.17 -4.14 -8.35
C GLN A 10 6.94 -5.64 -8.43
N GLU A 11 5.91 -6.06 -9.12
CA GLU A 11 5.64 -7.46 -9.40
C GLU A 11 6.31 -7.90 -10.70
N ASN A 12 6.22 -9.20 -11.01
CA ASN A 12 6.88 -9.79 -12.19
C ASN A 12 6.40 -9.22 -13.53
N ASP A 13 5.20 -8.64 -13.58
CA ASP A 13 4.65 -8.01 -14.78
C ASP A 13 5.21 -6.60 -15.03
N GLY A 14 6.07 -6.10 -14.15
CA GLY A 14 6.67 -4.77 -14.25
C GLY A 14 5.83 -3.65 -13.67
N LEU A 15 4.61 -3.93 -13.21
CA LEU A 15 3.73 -2.92 -12.61
C LEU A 15 3.99 -2.78 -11.11
N TRP A 16 3.74 -1.59 -10.61
CA TRP A 16 4.01 -1.22 -9.23
C TRP A 16 2.72 -1.05 -8.43
N SER A 17 2.81 -1.32 -7.13
CA SER A 17 1.70 -1.15 -6.20
C SER A 17 2.22 -0.88 -4.79
N LEU A 18 1.33 -0.46 -3.91
CA LEU A 18 1.61 -0.49 -2.48
C LEU A 18 1.75 -1.94 -2.03
N PRO A 19 2.66 -2.23 -1.10
CA PRO A 19 2.70 -3.58 -0.52
C PRO A 19 1.37 -3.86 0.19
N GLY A 20 0.86 -5.08 0.05
CA GLY A 20 -0.41 -5.48 0.64
C GLY A 20 -0.97 -6.73 -0.02
N GLY A 21 -2.00 -7.26 0.59
CA GLY A 21 -2.68 -8.47 0.11
C GLY A 21 -3.94 -8.73 0.90
N TRP A 22 -4.49 -9.91 0.71
CA TRP A 22 -5.66 -10.38 1.44
C TRP A 22 -5.33 -10.54 2.92
N ILE A 23 -6.31 -10.25 3.77
CA ILE A 23 -6.15 -10.52 5.21
C ILE A 23 -6.25 -12.03 5.42
N ASP A 24 -5.18 -12.63 5.92
CA ASP A 24 -5.14 -14.06 6.22
C ASP A 24 -6.03 -14.40 7.41
N VAL A 25 -6.48 -15.65 7.46
CA VAL A 25 -7.23 -16.18 8.59
C VAL A 25 -6.40 -15.97 9.87
N LEU A 26 -7.07 -15.52 10.93
CA LEU A 26 -6.48 -15.22 12.23
C LEU A 26 -5.60 -13.97 12.29
N GLU A 27 -5.43 -13.26 11.18
CA GLU A 27 -4.76 -11.96 11.20
C GLU A 27 -5.79 -10.82 11.37
N THR A 28 -5.32 -9.72 11.92
CA THR A 28 -6.07 -8.46 11.98
C THR A 28 -5.58 -7.51 10.89
N ILE A 29 -6.27 -6.41 10.67
CA ILE A 29 -5.77 -5.36 9.76
C ILE A 29 -4.35 -4.95 10.19
N HIS A 30 -4.15 -4.74 11.48
CA HIS A 30 -2.86 -4.31 12.03
C HIS A 30 -1.76 -5.35 11.79
N SER A 31 -1.98 -6.60 12.20
CA SER A 31 -0.97 -7.64 12.08
C SER A 31 -0.72 -8.06 10.63
N ASN A 32 -1.77 -8.09 9.81
CA ASN A 32 -1.63 -8.43 8.40
C ASN A 32 -0.85 -7.36 7.63
N THR A 33 -1.02 -6.08 7.99
CA THR A 33 -0.23 -4.99 7.41
C THR A 33 1.26 -5.21 7.67
N ILE A 34 1.63 -5.51 8.91
CA ILE A 34 3.03 -5.80 9.28
C ILE A 34 3.55 -6.98 8.47
N LYS A 35 2.77 -8.05 8.39
CA LYS A 35 3.13 -9.28 7.69
C LYS A 35 3.37 -9.02 6.20
N GLU A 36 2.43 -8.35 5.52
CA GLU A 36 2.53 -8.11 4.09
C GLU A 36 3.71 -7.21 3.71
N VAL A 37 3.95 -6.16 4.47
CA VAL A 37 5.08 -5.26 4.20
C VAL A 37 6.41 -6.00 4.41
N ARG A 38 6.49 -6.86 5.40
CA ARG A 38 7.68 -7.70 5.62
C ARG A 38 7.90 -8.68 4.48
N GLU A 39 6.85 -9.37 4.05
CA GLU A 39 6.95 -10.37 2.99
C GLU A 39 7.28 -9.76 1.63
N GLU A 40 6.67 -8.64 1.28
CA GLU A 40 6.81 -8.06 -0.05
C GLU A 40 7.91 -7.02 -0.17
N ALA A 41 8.21 -6.30 0.90
CA ALA A 41 9.20 -5.21 0.87
C ALA A 41 10.39 -5.43 1.82
N GLY A 42 10.36 -6.45 2.67
CA GLY A 42 11.45 -6.73 3.62
C GLY A 42 11.53 -5.74 4.77
N LEU A 43 10.54 -4.88 4.95
CA LEU A 43 10.57 -3.85 5.98
C LEU A 43 9.75 -4.24 7.21
N ASN A 44 10.26 -3.86 8.37
CA ASN A 44 9.52 -3.88 9.62
C ASN A 44 8.87 -2.51 9.80
N VAL A 45 7.56 -2.49 9.94
CA VAL A 45 6.80 -1.24 10.03
C VAL A 45 5.90 -1.23 11.26
N LYS A 46 5.51 -0.02 11.66
CA LYS A 46 4.54 0.20 12.72
C LYS A 46 3.30 0.85 12.10
N PRO A 47 2.17 0.14 11.99
CA PRO A 47 0.91 0.76 11.58
C PRO A 47 0.48 1.80 12.61
N THR A 48 0.01 2.95 12.12
CA THR A 48 -0.36 4.08 12.99
C THR A 48 -1.84 4.41 12.91
N PHE A 49 -2.40 4.55 11.71
CA PHE A 49 -3.83 4.83 11.56
C PHE A 49 -4.30 4.38 10.16
N ILE A 50 -5.62 4.27 10.00
CA ILE A 50 -6.23 3.96 8.71
C ILE A 50 -6.43 5.25 7.94
N ILE A 51 -5.86 5.30 6.73
CA ILE A 51 -6.00 6.44 5.82
C ILE A 51 -7.39 6.44 5.20
N ALA A 52 -7.76 5.31 4.61
CA ALA A 52 -9.03 5.18 3.90
C ALA A 52 -9.48 3.73 3.78
N ILE A 53 -10.78 3.56 3.59
CA ILE A 53 -11.37 2.27 3.21
C ILE A 53 -12.13 2.51 1.91
N HIS A 54 -11.69 1.87 0.82
CA HIS A 54 -12.27 2.03 -0.50
C HIS A 54 -12.93 0.74 -0.98
N GLU A 55 -14.06 0.87 -1.63
CA GLU A 55 -14.65 -0.25 -2.37
C GLU A 55 -13.90 -0.40 -3.69
N GLN A 56 -13.28 -1.55 -3.91
CA GLN A 56 -12.44 -1.80 -5.09
C GLN A 56 -13.19 -1.54 -6.39
N HIS A 57 -14.43 -1.99 -6.51
CA HIS A 57 -15.22 -1.84 -7.75
C HIS A 57 -15.58 -0.39 -8.08
N LYS A 58 -15.51 0.52 -7.11
CA LYS A 58 -15.76 1.95 -7.34
C LYS A 58 -14.52 2.73 -7.69
N ARG A 59 -13.36 2.28 -7.23
CA ARG A 59 -12.11 3.05 -7.27
C ARG A 59 -11.08 2.48 -8.22
N ASN A 60 -11.13 1.19 -8.49
CA ASN A 60 -10.09 0.48 -9.22
C ASN A 60 -10.66 -0.20 -10.48
N PHE A 61 -9.80 -0.41 -11.47
CA PHE A 61 -10.17 -1.06 -12.71
C PHE A 61 -9.09 -2.07 -13.11
N PRO A 62 -9.45 -3.28 -13.56
CA PRO A 62 -10.83 -3.80 -13.62
C PRO A 62 -11.40 -4.10 -12.23
N PRO A 63 -12.74 -4.11 -12.08
CA PRO A 63 -13.35 -4.49 -10.81
C PRO A 63 -13.17 -5.97 -10.55
N PHE A 64 -13.02 -6.33 -9.27
CA PHE A 64 -12.99 -7.73 -8.87
C PHE A 64 -14.38 -8.38 -8.99
N ALA A 65 -14.38 -9.71 -9.14
CA ALA A 65 -15.65 -10.47 -9.23
C ALA A 65 -16.46 -10.44 -7.93
N HIS A 66 -15.78 -10.26 -6.80
CA HIS A 66 -16.41 -10.19 -5.48
C HIS A 66 -16.21 -8.81 -4.86
N PRO A 67 -17.15 -8.35 -4.02
CA PRO A 67 -16.98 -7.11 -3.27
C PRO A 67 -15.72 -7.19 -2.38
N VAL A 68 -14.87 -6.19 -2.48
CA VAL A 68 -13.63 -6.11 -1.70
C VAL A 68 -13.48 -4.70 -1.14
N LEU A 69 -13.20 -4.62 0.14
CA LEU A 69 -12.84 -3.37 0.79
C LEU A 69 -11.31 -3.30 0.88
N LYS A 70 -10.75 -2.24 0.31
CA LYS A 70 -9.33 -1.94 0.40
C LYS A 70 -9.09 -1.00 1.57
N THR A 71 -8.27 -1.44 2.52
CA THR A 71 -7.92 -0.64 3.69
C THR A 71 -6.49 -0.13 3.51
N PHE A 72 -6.35 1.20 3.44
CA PHE A 72 -5.06 1.86 3.34
C PHE A 72 -4.59 2.26 4.73
N VAL A 73 -3.42 1.77 5.12
CA VAL A 73 -2.89 1.95 6.47
C VAL A 73 -1.60 2.76 6.42
N MET A 74 -1.53 3.82 7.20
CA MET A 74 -0.30 4.57 7.37
C MET A 74 0.66 3.78 8.26
N CYS A 75 1.90 3.66 7.81
CA CYS A 75 2.93 2.93 8.53
C CYS A 75 4.19 3.77 8.72
N GLU A 76 4.81 3.62 9.88
CA GLU A 76 6.13 4.17 10.17
C GLU A 76 7.18 3.09 9.90
N PRO A 77 8.17 3.34 9.01
CA PRO A 77 9.25 2.38 8.80
C PRO A 77 10.16 2.33 10.03
N LEU A 78 10.51 1.13 10.48
CA LEU A 78 11.36 0.91 11.65
C LEU A 78 12.75 0.40 11.26
N SER A 79 12.81 -0.63 10.41
CA SER A 79 14.05 -1.31 10.03
C SER A 79 13.82 -2.22 8.84
N GLY A 80 14.89 -2.86 8.38
CA GLY A 80 14.84 -3.86 7.33
C GLY A 80 15.24 -3.31 5.97
N GLU A 81 15.34 -4.23 5.02
CA GLU A 81 15.66 -3.92 3.63
C GLU A 81 15.00 -4.94 2.72
N PHE A 82 14.84 -4.60 1.45
CA PHE A 82 14.22 -5.47 0.47
C PHE A 82 14.97 -6.80 0.37
N GLN A 83 14.22 -7.89 0.36
CA GLN A 83 14.72 -9.24 0.11
C GLN A 83 13.97 -9.83 -1.08
N PRO A 84 14.68 -10.51 -2.00
CA PRO A 84 14.02 -11.23 -3.09
C PRO A 84 12.98 -12.21 -2.54
N ASN A 85 11.81 -12.26 -3.17
CA ASN A 85 10.73 -13.15 -2.75
C ASN A 85 9.91 -13.60 -3.98
N SER A 86 8.91 -14.46 -3.76
CA SER A 86 8.13 -15.04 -4.86
C SER A 86 7.11 -14.06 -5.47
N GLU A 87 6.80 -12.96 -4.82
CA GLU A 87 5.74 -12.06 -5.26
C GLU A 87 6.26 -10.77 -5.88
N THR A 88 7.36 -10.23 -5.37
CA THR A 88 7.90 -8.95 -5.82
C THR A 88 9.35 -9.06 -6.23
N VAL A 89 9.74 -8.28 -7.24
CA VAL A 89 11.10 -8.29 -7.78
C VAL A 89 11.97 -7.15 -7.25
N GLN A 90 11.36 -6.06 -6.82
CA GLN A 90 12.07 -4.95 -6.19
C GLN A 90 11.13 -4.01 -5.44
N SER A 91 11.70 -3.16 -4.62
CA SER A 91 11.00 -2.04 -3.99
C SER A 91 11.78 -0.76 -4.21
N ALA A 92 11.08 0.38 -4.19
CA ALA A 92 11.70 1.68 -4.28
C ALA A 92 10.75 2.75 -3.72
N TYR A 93 11.33 3.91 -3.39
CA TYR A 93 10.56 5.07 -2.93
C TYR A 93 10.37 6.05 -4.08
N PHE A 94 9.15 6.57 -4.22
CA PHE A 94 8.78 7.47 -5.31
C PHE A 94 8.14 8.75 -4.78
N ALA A 95 8.54 9.87 -5.36
CA ALA A 95 7.82 11.13 -5.16
C ALA A 95 6.48 11.07 -5.90
N LEU A 96 5.48 11.82 -5.43
CA LEU A 96 4.17 11.84 -6.08
C LEU A 96 4.25 12.25 -7.56
N SER A 97 5.15 13.16 -7.90
CA SER A 97 5.36 13.63 -9.28
C SER A 97 6.08 12.63 -10.18
N GLU A 98 6.61 11.54 -9.62
CA GLU A 98 7.43 10.57 -10.34
C GLU A 98 6.94 9.13 -10.17
N LEU A 99 5.63 8.94 -10.05
CA LEU A 99 5.07 7.60 -9.89
C LEU A 99 5.36 6.74 -11.12
N PRO A 100 5.76 5.47 -10.90
CA PRO A 100 5.98 4.52 -12.00
C PRO A 100 4.64 3.98 -12.54
N PRO A 101 4.67 3.16 -13.60
CA PRO A 101 3.45 2.48 -14.07
C PRO A 101 2.83 1.65 -12.94
N MET A 102 1.59 1.96 -12.58
CA MET A 102 0.88 1.34 -11.47
C MET A 102 -0.03 0.20 -11.94
N ASN A 103 -0.16 -0.82 -11.10
CA ASN A 103 -1.21 -1.81 -11.24
C ASN A 103 -2.51 -1.22 -10.67
N GLU A 104 -3.33 -0.64 -11.54
CA GLU A 104 -4.50 0.13 -11.10
C GLU A 104 -5.65 -0.74 -10.58
N GLU A 105 -5.63 -2.04 -10.83
CA GLU A 105 -6.52 -2.99 -10.16
C GLU A 105 -6.26 -3.01 -8.65
N LYS A 106 -5.01 -2.82 -8.26
CA LYS A 106 -4.60 -2.80 -6.86
C LYS A 106 -4.58 -1.38 -6.28
N ASN A 107 -3.90 -0.47 -6.95
CA ASN A 107 -3.75 0.90 -6.46
C ASN A 107 -3.68 1.87 -7.64
N THR A 108 -4.50 2.90 -7.60
CA THR A 108 -4.47 3.97 -8.61
C THR A 108 -3.56 5.11 -8.17
N PRO A 109 -3.08 5.95 -9.11
CA PRO A 109 -2.39 7.18 -8.72
C PRO A 109 -3.20 8.06 -7.76
N ALA A 110 -4.51 8.13 -7.93
CA ALA A 110 -5.38 8.91 -7.03
C ALA A 110 -5.37 8.35 -5.60
N GLN A 111 -5.32 7.04 -5.44
CA GLN A 111 -5.21 6.41 -4.12
C GLN A 111 -3.84 6.69 -3.49
N VAL A 112 -2.78 6.68 -4.27
CA VAL A 112 -1.45 7.06 -3.79
C VAL A 112 -1.42 8.54 -3.39
N GLU A 113 -2.02 9.42 -4.19
CA GLU A 113 -2.13 10.85 -3.85
C GLU A 113 -2.85 11.05 -2.51
N LEU A 114 -3.91 10.30 -2.26
CA LEU A 114 -4.61 10.33 -0.97
C LEU A 114 -3.69 9.96 0.19
N CYS A 115 -2.81 8.98 -0.01
CA CYS A 115 -1.82 8.62 0.99
C CYS A 115 -0.84 9.77 1.27
N PHE A 116 -0.41 10.48 0.22
CA PHE A 116 0.42 11.69 0.40
C PHE A 116 -0.31 12.79 1.16
N GLN A 117 -1.59 13.00 0.87
CA GLN A 117 -2.40 13.99 1.61
C GLN A 117 -2.45 13.65 3.10
N ALA A 118 -2.66 12.38 3.43
CA ALA A 118 -2.66 11.92 4.81
C ALA A 118 -1.29 12.11 5.47
N HIS A 119 -0.22 11.82 4.73
CA HIS A 119 1.16 11.98 5.21
C HIS A 119 1.48 13.44 5.53
N HIS A 120 1.00 14.37 4.75
CA HIS A 120 1.24 15.80 4.95
C HIS A 120 0.28 16.47 5.94
N SER A 121 -0.73 15.76 6.41
CA SER A 121 -1.72 16.30 7.34
C SER A 121 -1.30 16.11 8.80
N SER A 122 -1.46 17.14 9.62
CA SER A 122 -1.25 17.03 11.06
C SER A 122 -2.42 16.32 11.78
N HIS A 123 -3.61 16.35 11.15
CA HIS A 123 -4.82 15.72 11.67
C HIS A 123 -5.54 15.06 10.50
N TRP A 124 -5.65 13.73 10.56
CA TRP A 124 -6.30 12.99 9.49
C TRP A 124 -7.54 12.26 10.01
N THR A 125 -8.63 12.43 9.29
CA THR A 125 -9.85 11.66 9.53
C THR A 125 -9.93 10.57 8.46
N THR A 126 -10.07 9.31 8.88
CA THR A 126 -10.21 8.18 7.97
C THR A 126 -11.35 8.44 6.98
N GLN A 127 -11.05 8.34 5.69
CA GLN A 127 -12.05 8.47 4.63
C GLN A 127 -12.55 7.07 4.25
N PHE A 128 -13.83 6.97 3.93
CA PHE A 128 -14.37 5.68 3.52
C PHE A 128 -15.58 5.84 2.60
N ASP A 129 -15.75 4.87 1.73
CA ASP A 129 -16.92 4.77 0.87
C ASP A 129 -18.16 4.29 1.62
#